data_a8a6df867e2f8aa27984b73d2a396219
#
_entry.id   a8a6df867e2f8aa27984b73d2a396219
#
_cell.length_a   1.000
_cell.length_b   1.000
_cell.length_c   1.000
_cell.angle_alpha   90.00
_cell.angle_beta   90.00
_cell.angle_gamma   90.00
#
_symmetry.space_group_name_H-M   'P 1'
#
loop_
_entity.id
_entity.type
_entity.pdbx_description
1 polymer ?
#
loop_
_entity_poly.entity_id
_entity_poly.type
_entity_poly.pdbx_seq_one_letter_code
_entity_poly.pdbx_strand_id
1 'polypeptide(L)'
;MSGRAVLLAGGPGTGKTALALAVSQELGTKVPFCPIVGSEIYSAEVKKTEALMENFRRAIGLRVKETKEVYEGEVTELTPEEAENPLGGYGRTISHLLITLKSAKGTKKLRLDPSIYEAIQKERVRLGDVIYIEANTGAVKRVGRSDAYATEFDLEAEEYVPIPKGDVHKKKEIVQDVTLHDLDVANARPQGGQDIMSMMGQLMKPKKTEITEKLRLEINKVVNRYIDQGVADLVPGVLFIDEVNSPHLIQPLHPPYMLKDTKLTPQPQVHMLDLESFTFLNRALESPLSPLVILASNRGLTHIRGGTNLPPSAHGIPPDLLARLLIVPTHPYNAAEIKQIVNLRVGTEKLVINEAAKDKVTELGVRVSLRYALQILAPASVLAKVGGRQGGEISVQDVEECESLFLDAGRSAKGLGEADGYIA
;
A
#
# COMPACT_ATOMS: atom_id res chain seq x y z
N MET A 1 -13.36 -24.42 6.26
CA MET A 1 -12.60 -23.25 5.82
C MET A 1 -11.58 -22.79 6.88
N SER A 2 -10.85 -23.72 7.46
CA SER A 2 -9.71 -23.45 8.32
C SER A 2 -8.49 -23.20 7.42
N GLY A 3 -7.63 -22.24 7.74
CA GLY A 3 -6.37 -22.00 7.05
C GLY A 3 -6.18 -20.64 6.38
N ARG A 4 -7.18 -19.75 6.45
CA ARG A 4 -7.05 -18.37 5.93
C ARG A 4 -6.58 -17.36 6.98
N ALA A 5 -6.24 -17.81 8.17
CA ALA A 5 -5.78 -16.91 9.22
C ALA A 5 -4.57 -17.51 9.95
N VAL A 6 -3.51 -16.72 10.08
CA VAL A 6 -2.24 -17.08 10.67
C VAL A 6 -1.92 -16.12 11.81
N LEU A 7 -1.39 -16.64 12.91
CA LEU A 7 -0.85 -15.85 14.02
C LEU A 7 0.66 -16.03 14.09
N LEU A 8 1.42 -14.97 13.89
CA LEU A 8 2.86 -14.92 14.13
C LEU A 8 3.10 -14.52 15.59
N ALA A 9 3.50 -15.47 16.41
CA ALA A 9 3.70 -15.27 17.84
C ALA A 9 5.19 -15.29 18.20
N GLY A 10 5.69 -14.23 18.83
CA GLY A 10 7.10 -14.18 19.27
C GLY A 10 7.55 -12.82 19.72
N GLY A 11 8.76 -12.73 20.24
CA GLY A 11 9.35 -11.51 20.76
C GLY A 11 9.48 -10.38 19.75
N PRO A 12 9.75 -9.15 20.17
CA PRO A 12 10.07 -8.06 19.26
C PRO A 12 11.37 -8.35 18.49
N GLY A 13 11.44 -7.91 17.23
CA GLY A 13 12.65 -8.09 16.41
C GLY A 13 12.83 -9.46 15.76
N THR A 14 11.84 -10.37 15.85
CA THR A 14 11.87 -11.71 15.23
C THR A 14 11.39 -11.74 13.77
N GLY A 15 11.27 -10.58 13.10
CA GLY A 15 10.98 -10.50 11.67
C GLY A 15 9.53 -10.76 11.28
N LYS A 16 8.55 -10.69 12.19
CA LYS A 16 7.13 -10.98 11.89
C LYS A 16 6.57 -10.18 10.71
N THR A 17 6.81 -8.88 10.68
CA THR A 17 6.37 -7.99 9.59
C THR A 17 7.07 -8.33 8.27
N ALA A 18 8.36 -8.67 8.31
CA ALA A 18 9.12 -9.09 7.13
C ALA A 18 8.60 -10.43 6.58
N LEU A 19 8.26 -11.38 7.46
CA LEU A 19 7.65 -12.66 7.06
C LEU A 19 6.30 -12.46 6.38
N ALA A 20 5.44 -11.59 6.93
CA ALA A 20 4.14 -11.28 6.33
C ALA A 20 4.29 -10.65 4.94
N LEU A 21 5.26 -9.74 4.78
CA LEU A 21 5.57 -9.14 3.48
C LEU A 21 6.12 -10.17 2.49
N ALA A 22 7.03 -11.05 2.93
CA ALA A 22 7.57 -12.10 2.10
C ALA A 22 6.49 -13.07 1.62
N VAL A 23 5.57 -13.47 2.50
CA VAL A 23 4.41 -14.29 2.11
C VAL A 23 3.55 -13.59 1.04
N SER A 24 3.33 -12.29 1.18
CA SER A 24 2.59 -11.53 0.16
C SER A 24 3.31 -11.50 -1.19
N GLN A 25 4.63 -11.35 -1.20
CA GLN A 25 5.44 -11.33 -2.43
C GLN A 25 5.48 -12.70 -3.11
N GLU A 26 5.57 -13.79 -2.34
CA GLU A 26 5.53 -15.18 -2.86
C GLU A 26 4.16 -15.54 -3.45
N LEU A 27 3.08 -14.98 -2.91
CA LEU A 27 1.73 -15.16 -3.49
C LEU A 27 1.59 -14.48 -4.85
N GLY A 28 2.44 -13.50 -5.16
CA GLY A 28 2.51 -12.83 -6.45
C GLY A 28 2.67 -11.31 -6.34
N THR A 29 3.33 -10.72 -7.33
CA THR A 29 3.65 -9.28 -7.36
C THR A 29 2.42 -8.36 -7.44
N LYS A 30 1.27 -8.90 -7.85
CA LYS A 30 -0.01 -8.16 -7.99
C LYS A 30 -0.99 -8.45 -6.87
N VAL A 31 -0.57 -9.18 -5.85
CA VAL A 31 -1.39 -9.50 -4.68
C VAL A 31 -1.42 -8.28 -3.75
N PRO A 32 -2.61 -7.73 -3.41
CA PRO A 32 -2.68 -6.59 -2.52
C PRO A 32 -2.22 -6.96 -1.11
N PHE A 33 -1.33 -6.14 -0.56
CA PHE A 33 -0.84 -6.23 0.81
C PHE A 33 -1.32 -5.02 1.60
N CYS A 34 -2.13 -5.24 2.63
CA CYS A 34 -2.68 -4.20 3.48
C CYS A 34 -2.16 -4.36 4.91
N PRO A 35 -1.08 -3.65 5.28
CA PRO A 35 -0.61 -3.63 6.65
C PRO A 35 -1.43 -2.64 7.47
N ILE A 36 -1.77 -3.01 8.71
CA ILE A 36 -2.46 -2.18 9.69
C ILE A 36 -1.78 -2.37 11.04
N VAL A 37 -1.67 -1.30 11.80
CA VAL A 37 -1.32 -1.38 13.22
C VAL A 37 -2.59 -1.36 14.06
N GLY A 38 -2.64 -2.17 15.11
CA GLY A 38 -3.83 -2.26 15.99
C GLY A 38 -4.31 -0.90 16.54
N SER A 39 -3.40 0.08 16.69
CA SER A 39 -3.72 1.45 17.12
C SER A 39 -4.48 2.26 16.07
N GLU A 40 -4.26 2.02 14.77
CA GLU A 40 -4.90 2.78 13.68
C GLU A 40 -6.41 2.50 13.57
N ILE A 41 -6.86 1.38 14.12
CA ILE A 41 -8.28 1.01 14.13
C ILE A 41 -9.09 1.93 15.04
N TYR A 42 -8.44 2.55 16.05
CA TYR A 42 -9.07 3.45 16.99
C TYR A 42 -8.98 4.89 16.50
N SER A 43 -9.92 5.28 15.64
CA SER A 43 -10.09 6.67 15.19
C SER A 43 -11.28 7.31 15.93
N ALA A 44 -11.18 8.63 16.18
CA ALA A 44 -12.30 9.41 16.71
C ALA A 44 -13.39 9.66 15.66
N GLU A 45 -13.06 9.55 14.38
CA GLU A 45 -13.95 9.92 13.27
C GLU A 45 -14.71 8.73 12.67
N VAL A 46 -14.14 7.51 12.74
CA VAL A 46 -14.68 6.32 12.08
C VAL A 46 -14.88 5.20 13.10
N LYS A 47 -15.97 4.46 12.98
CA LYS A 47 -16.22 3.27 13.80
C LYS A 47 -15.15 2.22 13.54
N LYS A 48 -14.70 1.52 14.59
CA LYS A 48 -13.66 0.48 14.53
C LYS A 48 -13.97 -0.61 13.51
N THR A 49 -15.23 -1.07 13.51
CA THR A 49 -15.69 -2.10 12.57
C THR A 49 -15.67 -1.62 11.13
N GLU A 50 -15.90 -0.32 10.90
CA GLU A 50 -15.81 0.30 9.58
C GLU A 50 -14.35 0.39 9.12
N ALA A 51 -13.44 0.83 9.98
CA ALA A 51 -12.00 0.86 9.69
C ALA A 51 -11.45 -0.54 9.37
N LEU A 52 -11.86 -1.56 10.13
CA LEU A 52 -11.51 -2.95 9.86
C LEU A 52 -12.08 -3.43 8.51
N MET A 53 -13.36 -3.14 8.23
CA MET A 53 -14.01 -3.53 6.98
C MET A 53 -13.35 -2.86 5.77
N GLU A 54 -13.03 -1.57 5.86
CA GLU A 54 -12.32 -0.85 4.80
C GLU A 54 -10.99 -1.52 4.44
N ASN A 55 -10.18 -1.82 5.45
CA ASN A 55 -8.88 -2.45 5.25
C ASN A 55 -9.01 -3.92 4.81
N PHE A 56 -10.00 -4.64 5.33
CA PHE A 56 -10.33 -5.99 4.89
C PHE A 56 -10.65 -6.03 3.38
N ARG A 57 -11.47 -5.08 2.90
CA ARG A 57 -11.83 -4.97 1.49
C ARG A 57 -10.70 -4.43 0.61
N ARG A 58 -9.81 -3.60 1.18
CA ARG A 58 -8.58 -3.15 0.50
C ARG A 58 -7.59 -4.30 0.28
N ALA A 59 -7.60 -5.30 1.16
CA ALA A 59 -6.80 -6.51 1.02
C ALA A 59 -7.39 -7.53 0.03
N ILE A 60 -8.50 -7.26 -0.63
CA ILE A 60 -9.11 -8.14 -1.63
C ILE A 60 -8.99 -7.49 -3.00
N GLY A 61 -8.18 -8.08 -3.87
CA GLY A 61 -8.02 -7.67 -5.25
C GLY A 61 -9.01 -8.34 -6.17
N LEU A 62 -9.38 -7.63 -7.20
CA LEU A 62 -10.20 -8.10 -8.30
C LEU A 62 -9.50 -7.75 -9.61
N ARG A 63 -9.23 -8.75 -10.42
CA ARG A 63 -8.67 -8.59 -11.76
C ARG A 63 -9.81 -8.64 -12.77
N VAL A 64 -10.17 -7.49 -13.31
CA VAL A 64 -11.23 -7.36 -14.30
C VAL A 64 -10.61 -7.42 -15.69
N LYS A 65 -11.12 -8.34 -16.54
CA LYS A 65 -10.77 -8.48 -17.93
C LYS A 65 -11.86 -7.84 -18.77
N GLU A 66 -11.55 -6.72 -19.39
CA GLU A 66 -12.48 -6.00 -20.25
C GLU A 66 -11.97 -6.02 -21.69
N THR A 67 -12.81 -6.50 -22.60
CA THR A 67 -12.49 -6.42 -24.02
C THR A 67 -12.98 -5.09 -24.56
N LYS A 68 -12.04 -4.19 -24.86
CA LYS A 68 -12.34 -2.88 -25.44
C LYS A 68 -12.03 -2.87 -26.93
N GLU A 69 -12.91 -2.21 -27.68
CA GLU A 69 -12.65 -1.89 -29.08
C GLU A 69 -11.81 -0.62 -29.14
N VAL A 70 -10.70 -0.69 -29.86
CA VAL A 70 -9.71 0.38 -29.89
C VAL A 70 -9.26 0.66 -31.31
N TYR A 71 -8.97 1.94 -31.55
CA TYR A 71 -8.26 2.39 -32.75
C TYR A 71 -6.84 2.78 -32.34
N GLU A 72 -5.87 2.11 -32.92
CA GLU A 72 -4.45 2.34 -32.62
C GLU A 72 -3.69 2.51 -33.96
N GLY A 73 -2.89 3.57 -34.05
CA GLY A 73 -2.12 3.85 -35.25
C GLY A 73 -1.32 5.13 -35.15
N GLU A 74 -0.44 5.31 -36.15
CA GLU A 74 0.27 6.55 -36.38
C GLU A 74 -0.68 7.58 -37.03
N VAL A 75 -0.67 8.80 -36.52
CA VAL A 75 -1.46 9.91 -37.06
C VAL A 75 -0.79 10.44 -38.32
N THR A 76 -1.40 10.21 -39.48
CA THR A 76 -0.89 10.72 -40.76
C THR A 76 -1.60 11.99 -41.21
N GLU A 77 -2.86 12.17 -40.82
CA GLU A 77 -3.67 13.36 -41.15
C GLU A 77 -4.54 13.72 -39.96
N LEU A 78 -4.63 15.02 -39.63
CA LEU A 78 -5.46 15.56 -38.60
C LEU A 78 -6.09 16.86 -39.09
N THR A 79 -7.37 16.80 -39.48
CA THR A 79 -8.06 17.94 -40.08
C THR A 79 -9.39 18.19 -39.34
N PRO A 80 -9.55 19.31 -38.62
CA PRO A 80 -10.83 19.69 -38.03
C PRO A 80 -11.76 20.23 -39.13
N GLU A 81 -13.00 19.75 -39.18
CA GLU A 81 -14.06 20.31 -40.01
C GLU A 81 -14.79 21.38 -39.22
N GLU A 82 -14.74 22.65 -39.69
CA GLU A 82 -15.42 23.79 -39.11
C GLU A 82 -16.83 23.89 -39.70
N ALA A 83 -17.83 24.15 -38.86
CA ALA A 83 -19.18 24.50 -39.27
C ALA A 83 -19.60 25.81 -38.62
N GLU A 84 -20.54 26.53 -39.27
CA GLU A 84 -21.15 27.70 -38.69
C GLU A 84 -21.91 27.35 -37.39
N ASN A 85 -21.81 28.20 -36.40
CA ASN A 85 -22.43 27.98 -35.10
C ASN A 85 -23.97 27.92 -35.22
N PRO A 86 -24.63 26.79 -34.95
CA PRO A 86 -26.08 26.63 -35.07
C PRO A 86 -26.90 27.56 -34.13
N LEU A 87 -26.23 28.19 -33.16
CA LEU A 87 -26.84 29.13 -32.21
C LEU A 87 -26.74 30.59 -32.62
N GLY A 88 -26.33 30.90 -33.88
CA GLY A 88 -26.40 32.25 -34.45
C GLY A 88 -25.40 33.28 -33.88
N GLY A 89 -24.30 32.85 -33.28
CA GLY A 89 -23.19 33.71 -32.85
C GLY A 89 -22.10 33.85 -33.90
N TYR A 90 -21.38 34.98 -33.90
CA TYR A 90 -20.17 35.15 -34.72
C TYR A 90 -19.08 34.20 -34.18
N GLY A 91 -18.89 33.07 -34.84
CA GLY A 91 -17.83 32.12 -34.53
C GLY A 91 -18.02 30.79 -35.27
N ARG A 92 -16.92 30.16 -35.68
CA ARG A 92 -16.93 28.83 -36.24
C ARG A 92 -16.74 27.81 -35.10
N THR A 93 -17.53 26.77 -35.10
CA THR A 93 -17.39 25.63 -34.17
C THR A 93 -16.91 24.42 -34.95
N ILE A 94 -16.11 23.61 -34.31
CA ILE A 94 -15.65 22.34 -34.90
C ILE A 94 -16.83 21.37 -34.86
N SER A 95 -17.28 20.92 -36.04
CA SER A 95 -18.37 19.94 -36.15
C SER A 95 -17.87 18.51 -36.03
N HIS A 96 -16.75 18.20 -36.66
CA HIS A 96 -16.14 16.89 -36.66
C HIS A 96 -14.63 16.99 -36.78
N LEU A 97 -13.93 15.93 -36.36
CA LEU A 97 -12.51 15.78 -36.56
C LEU A 97 -12.26 14.60 -37.53
N LEU A 98 -11.59 14.90 -38.65
CA LEU A 98 -11.08 13.86 -39.54
C LEU A 98 -9.66 13.50 -39.12
N ILE A 99 -9.45 12.22 -38.75
CA ILE A 99 -8.14 11.70 -38.44
C ILE A 99 -7.87 10.46 -39.30
N THR A 100 -6.66 10.40 -39.82
CA THR A 100 -6.21 9.23 -40.57
C THR A 100 -5.14 8.51 -39.74
N LEU A 101 -5.46 7.27 -39.36
CA LEU A 101 -4.56 6.41 -38.60
C LEU A 101 -3.96 5.33 -39.53
N LYS A 102 -2.62 5.17 -39.45
CA LYS A 102 -1.85 4.20 -40.18
C LYS A 102 -1.31 3.13 -39.23
N SER A 103 -1.45 1.88 -39.62
CA SER A 103 -0.84 0.72 -38.97
C SER A 103 0.00 -0.07 -39.96
N ALA A 104 0.67 -1.12 -39.48
CA ALA A 104 1.47 -2.00 -40.33
C ALA A 104 0.65 -2.70 -41.43
N LYS A 105 -0.66 -2.93 -41.22
CA LYS A 105 -1.53 -3.62 -42.17
C LYS A 105 -2.36 -2.70 -43.07
N GLY A 106 -2.53 -1.43 -42.69
CA GLY A 106 -3.34 -0.51 -43.48
C GLY A 106 -3.59 0.84 -42.80
N THR A 107 -4.33 1.67 -43.54
CA THR A 107 -4.68 3.02 -43.15
C THR A 107 -6.19 3.13 -43.05
N LYS A 108 -6.71 3.78 -42.00
CA LYS A 108 -8.14 3.99 -41.81
C LYS A 108 -8.42 5.46 -41.52
N LYS A 109 -9.35 6.04 -42.27
CA LYS A 109 -9.84 7.39 -42.04
C LYS A 109 -11.05 7.32 -41.10
N LEU A 110 -11.00 8.11 -40.02
CA LEU A 110 -12.03 8.15 -38.99
C LEU A 110 -12.60 9.55 -38.88
N ARG A 111 -13.92 9.64 -38.69
CA ARG A 111 -14.62 10.86 -38.41
C ARG A 111 -15.05 10.81 -36.95
N LEU A 112 -14.49 11.70 -36.13
CA LEU A 112 -14.63 11.71 -34.69
C LEU A 112 -15.47 12.88 -34.22
N ASP A 113 -16.07 12.72 -33.05
CA ASP A 113 -16.85 13.75 -32.36
C ASP A 113 -15.96 14.92 -31.91
N PRO A 114 -16.47 16.15 -31.84
CA PRO A 114 -15.73 17.33 -31.38
C PRO A 114 -15.12 17.15 -29.98
N SER A 115 -15.76 16.42 -29.08
CA SER A 115 -15.26 16.17 -27.74
C SER A 115 -13.92 15.45 -27.70
N ILE A 116 -13.67 14.59 -28.71
CA ILE A 116 -12.41 13.86 -28.85
C ILE A 116 -11.28 14.78 -29.30
N TYR A 117 -11.62 15.87 -30.03
CA TYR A 117 -10.64 16.90 -30.43
C TYR A 117 -10.01 17.59 -29.21
N GLU A 118 -10.82 17.92 -28.19
CA GLU A 118 -10.30 18.49 -26.95
C GLU A 118 -9.35 17.51 -26.22
N ALA A 119 -9.68 16.23 -26.22
CA ALA A 119 -8.82 15.19 -25.64
C ALA A 119 -7.49 15.08 -26.41
N ILE A 120 -7.51 15.15 -27.76
CA ILE A 120 -6.32 15.14 -28.62
C ILE A 120 -5.44 16.36 -28.35
N GLN A 121 -6.04 17.56 -28.23
CA GLN A 121 -5.29 18.77 -27.88
C GLN A 121 -4.67 18.70 -26.49
N LYS A 122 -5.38 18.17 -25.52
CA LYS A 122 -4.88 18.01 -24.14
C LYS A 122 -3.66 17.08 -24.08
N GLU A 123 -3.68 16.00 -24.87
CA GLU A 123 -2.55 15.07 -25.01
C GLU A 123 -1.44 15.59 -25.95
N ARG A 124 -1.61 16.78 -26.56
CA ARG A 124 -0.65 17.43 -27.47
C ARG A 124 -0.22 16.53 -28.64
N VAL A 125 -1.16 15.78 -29.20
CA VAL A 125 -0.90 14.88 -30.32
C VAL A 125 -0.50 15.67 -31.57
N ARG A 126 0.57 15.24 -32.24
CA ARG A 126 1.10 15.80 -33.48
C ARG A 126 1.05 14.76 -34.60
N LEU A 127 1.26 15.19 -35.84
CA LEU A 127 1.43 14.29 -37.00
C LEU A 127 2.69 13.44 -36.76
N GLY A 128 2.58 12.14 -36.98
CA GLY A 128 3.64 11.17 -36.74
C GLY A 128 3.62 10.58 -35.32
N ASP A 129 2.70 10.98 -34.47
CA ASP A 129 2.54 10.34 -33.15
C ASP A 129 1.70 9.08 -33.27
N VAL A 130 2.03 8.08 -32.46
CA VAL A 130 1.24 6.87 -32.30
C VAL A 130 0.24 7.11 -31.18
N ILE A 131 -1.05 6.99 -31.51
CA ILE A 131 -2.14 7.19 -30.56
C ILE A 131 -3.01 5.95 -30.41
N TYR A 132 -3.72 5.94 -29.30
CA TYR A 132 -4.67 4.95 -28.91
C TYR A 132 -6.00 5.65 -28.58
N ILE A 133 -7.10 5.24 -29.23
CA ILE A 133 -8.44 5.78 -29.02
C ILE A 133 -9.37 4.63 -28.63
N GLU A 134 -10.06 4.76 -27.51
CA GLU A 134 -11.11 3.81 -27.13
C GLU A 134 -12.41 4.14 -27.85
N ALA A 135 -12.98 3.16 -28.56
CA ALA A 135 -14.20 3.37 -29.34
C ALA A 135 -15.43 3.75 -28.49
N ASN A 136 -15.51 3.19 -27.27
CA ASN A 136 -16.70 3.34 -26.42
C ASN A 136 -16.68 4.63 -25.58
N THR A 137 -15.51 5.06 -25.13
CA THR A 137 -15.34 6.19 -24.21
C THR A 137 -14.85 7.47 -24.89
N GLY A 138 -14.28 7.34 -26.10
CA GLY A 138 -13.59 8.43 -26.80
C GLY A 138 -12.29 8.87 -26.12
N ALA A 139 -11.81 8.10 -25.13
CA ALA A 139 -10.57 8.41 -24.44
C ALA A 139 -9.37 8.28 -25.38
N VAL A 140 -8.55 9.31 -25.44
CA VAL A 140 -7.33 9.35 -26.28
C VAL A 140 -6.11 9.27 -25.36
N LYS A 141 -5.13 8.46 -25.78
CA LYS A 141 -3.83 8.40 -25.11
C LYS A 141 -2.73 8.46 -26.18
N ARG A 142 -1.79 9.39 -26.03
CA ARG A 142 -0.55 9.41 -26.80
C ARG A 142 0.37 8.32 -26.25
N VAL A 143 0.84 7.42 -27.13
CA VAL A 143 1.76 6.33 -26.77
C VAL A 143 3.20 6.79 -26.91
N GLY A 144 3.49 7.53 -27.97
CA GLY A 144 4.81 8.06 -28.29
C GLY A 144 4.87 8.54 -29.73
N ARG A 145 6.06 8.90 -30.20
CA ARG A 145 6.30 9.27 -31.60
C ARG A 145 6.70 8.06 -32.40
N SER A 146 6.31 8.00 -33.67
CA SER A 146 6.67 6.88 -34.53
C SER A 146 8.17 6.84 -34.80
N ASP A 147 8.78 5.64 -34.77
CA ASP A 147 10.19 5.41 -35.08
C ASP A 147 10.61 5.96 -36.48
N ALA A 148 9.65 6.12 -37.38
CA ALA A 148 9.87 6.71 -38.71
C ALA A 148 10.35 8.18 -38.66
N TYR A 149 10.11 8.86 -37.54
CA TYR A 149 10.48 10.27 -37.30
C TYR A 149 11.67 10.39 -36.32
N ALA A 150 12.32 9.29 -35.96
CA ALA A 150 13.49 9.32 -35.11
C ALA A 150 14.67 9.97 -35.87
N THR A 151 15.24 11.04 -35.28
CA THR A 151 16.44 11.72 -35.79
C THR A 151 17.60 11.46 -34.84
N GLU A 152 18.83 11.36 -35.39
CA GLU A 152 20.05 11.10 -34.59
C GLU A 152 20.37 12.17 -33.53
N PHE A 153 19.76 13.37 -33.64
CA PHE A 153 20.02 14.52 -32.76
C PHE A 153 18.72 15.07 -32.19
N ASP A 154 17.96 14.25 -31.51
CA ASP A 154 16.75 14.72 -30.82
C ASP A 154 17.12 15.30 -29.45
N LEU A 155 16.92 16.61 -29.30
CA LEU A 155 17.16 17.34 -28.06
C LEU A 155 15.99 17.25 -27.08
N GLU A 156 14.81 16.79 -27.55
CA GLU A 156 13.64 16.51 -26.72
C GLU A 156 13.65 15.00 -26.37
N ALA A 157 13.51 14.67 -25.10
CA ALA A 157 13.39 13.29 -24.63
C ALA A 157 12.00 12.72 -24.98
N GLU A 158 11.73 12.48 -26.28
CA GLU A 158 10.50 11.87 -26.76
C GLU A 158 10.64 10.34 -26.74
N GLU A 159 9.55 9.65 -26.37
CA GLU A 159 9.49 8.20 -26.42
C GLU A 159 9.15 7.75 -27.84
N TYR A 160 10.08 7.04 -28.49
CA TYR A 160 9.88 6.50 -29.83
C TYR A 160 9.28 5.11 -29.75
N VAL A 161 8.23 4.88 -30.53
CA VAL A 161 7.45 3.65 -30.51
C VAL A 161 7.30 3.14 -31.95
N PRO A 162 7.48 1.83 -32.19
CA PRO A 162 7.26 1.24 -33.50
C PRO A 162 5.79 1.32 -33.90
N ILE A 163 5.54 1.40 -35.24
CA ILE A 163 4.18 1.42 -35.78
C ILE A 163 3.41 0.18 -35.27
N PRO A 164 2.18 0.36 -34.77
CA PRO A 164 1.39 -0.75 -34.22
C PRO A 164 1.19 -1.87 -35.23
N LYS A 165 1.45 -3.10 -34.77
CA LYS A 165 1.25 -4.31 -35.60
C LYS A 165 -0.24 -4.68 -35.57
N GLY A 166 -0.78 -5.00 -36.78
CA GLY A 166 -2.19 -5.41 -36.93
C GLY A 166 -3.07 -4.34 -37.57
N ASP A 167 -4.38 -4.53 -37.49
CA ASP A 167 -5.35 -3.60 -38.05
C ASP A 167 -5.49 -2.37 -37.15
N VAL A 168 -5.87 -1.23 -37.73
CA VAL A 168 -6.13 0.02 -36.98
C VAL A 168 -7.25 -0.17 -35.94
N HIS A 169 -8.31 -0.88 -36.31
CA HIS A 169 -9.41 -1.24 -35.43
C HIS A 169 -9.21 -2.66 -34.91
N LYS A 170 -9.06 -2.82 -33.61
CA LYS A 170 -8.86 -4.14 -32.98
C LYS A 170 -9.57 -4.21 -31.62
N LYS A 171 -9.93 -5.43 -31.26
CA LYS A 171 -10.37 -5.72 -29.88
C LYS A 171 -9.14 -5.99 -29.03
N LYS A 172 -8.96 -5.22 -27.97
CA LYS A 172 -7.87 -5.39 -27.02
C LYS A 172 -8.44 -5.77 -25.66
N GLU A 173 -7.93 -6.84 -25.11
CA GLU A 173 -8.24 -7.21 -23.74
C GLU A 173 -7.40 -6.35 -22.79
N ILE A 174 -8.07 -5.58 -21.96
CA ILE A 174 -7.46 -4.73 -20.93
C ILE A 174 -7.72 -5.39 -19.60
N VAL A 175 -6.64 -5.67 -18.88
CA VAL A 175 -6.69 -6.23 -17.54
C VAL A 175 -6.47 -5.09 -16.54
N GLN A 176 -7.45 -4.85 -15.70
CA GLN A 176 -7.38 -3.87 -14.62
C GLN A 176 -7.39 -4.60 -13.28
N ASP A 177 -6.38 -4.30 -12.44
CA ASP A 177 -6.33 -4.78 -11.08
C ASP A 177 -6.91 -3.68 -10.16
N VAL A 178 -8.03 -3.95 -9.50
CA VAL A 178 -8.73 -3.03 -8.59
C VAL A 178 -8.98 -3.73 -7.25
N THR A 179 -9.13 -2.97 -6.17
CA THR A 179 -9.54 -3.56 -4.88
C THR A 179 -11.06 -3.43 -4.68
N LEU A 180 -11.63 -4.29 -3.83
CA LEU A 180 -13.05 -4.16 -3.48
C LEU A 180 -13.36 -2.82 -2.82
N HIS A 181 -12.39 -2.25 -2.07
CA HIS A 181 -12.54 -0.93 -1.48
C HIS A 181 -12.63 0.17 -2.53
N ASP A 182 -11.85 0.10 -3.61
CA ASP A 182 -11.90 1.08 -4.70
C ASP A 182 -13.27 1.07 -5.39
N LEU A 183 -13.86 -0.13 -5.55
CA LEU A 183 -15.22 -0.27 -6.07
C LEU A 183 -16.26 0.33 -5.11
N ASP A 184 -16.10 0.12 -3.81
CA ASP A 184 -16.98 0.73 -2.80
C ASP A 184 -16.93 2.25 -2.86
N VAL A 185 -15.74 2.84 -2.91
CA VAL A 185 -15.53 4.29 -2.98
C VAL A 185 -16.07 4.87 -4.29
N ALA A 186 -15.84 4.19 -5.41
CA ALA A 186 -16.34 4.63 -6.71
C ALA A 186 -17.87 4.68 -6.75
N ASN A 187 -18.54 3.69 -6.15
CA ASN A 187 -20.00 3.62 -6.11
C ASN A 187 -20.64 4.42 -4.96
N ALA A 188 -19.88 4.78 -3.94
CA ALA A 188 -20.35 5.62 -2.83
C ALA A 188 -20.41 7.10 -3.19
N ARG A 189 -19.75 7.54 -4.27
CA ARG A 189 -19.84 8.92 -4.76
C ARG A 189 -21.21 9.11 -5.38
N PRO A 190 -21.99 10.13 -4.95
CA PRO A 190 -23.26 10.43 -5.59
C PRO A 190 -23.01 10.73 -7.07
N GLN A 191 -23.54 9.85 -7.94
CA GLN A 191 -23.55 10.10 -9.37
C GLN A 191 -24.54 11.23 -9.63
N GLY A 192 -24.05 12.36 -9.99
CA GLY A 192 -24.89 13.33 -10.62
C GLY A 192 -25.37 14.47 -9.76
N GLY A 193 -25.53 15.51 -10.43
CA GLY A 193 -26.05 16.77 -10.06
C GLY A 193 -24.96 17.82 -10.24
N GLN A 194 -24.96 18.44 -11.40
CA GLN A 194 -24.37 19.77 -11.62
C GLN A 194 -25.11 20.82 -10.80
N ASP A 195 -25.61 20.44 -9.63
CA ASP A 195 -26.24 21.36 -8.70
C ASP A 195 -25.17 22.14 -7.95
N ILE A 196 -25.30 23.46 -7.97
CA ILE A 196 -24.46 24.44 -7.27
C ILE A 196 -24.33 24.05 -5.78
N MET A 197 -25.30 23.40 -5.18
CA MET A 197 -25.25 22.85 -3.83
C MET A 197 -24.26 21.68 -3.64
N SER A 198 -24.05 20.85 -4.67
CA SER A 198 -23.05 19.77 -4.61
C SER A 198 -21.61 20.31 -4.74
N MET A 199 -21.41 21.38 -5.53
CA MET A 199 -20.13 22.09 -5.60
C MET A 199 -19.79 22.81 -4.29
N MET A 200 -20.78 23.38 -3.62
CA MET A 200 -20.60 24.05 -2.34
C MET A 200 -20.33 23.05 -1.20
N GLY A 201 -20.88 21.83 -1.28
CA GLY A 201 -20.59 20.73 -0.37
C GLY A 201 -19.17 20.17 -0.52
N GLN A 202 -18.56 20.26 -1.71
CA GLN A 202 -17.18 19.85 -1.95
C GLN A 202 -16.15 20.85 -1.39
N LEU A 203 -16.53 22.12 -1.27
CA LEU A 203 -15.68 23.19 -0.70
C LEU A 203 -15.68 23.19 0.84
N MET A 204 -16.74 22.65 1.46
CA MET A 204 -16.85 22.51 2.91
C MET A 204 -16.45 21.09 3.34
N LYS A 205 -15.15 20.86 3.58
CA LYS A 205 -14.51 19.64 4.09
C LYS A 205 -15.00 18.32 3.46
N PRO A 206 -14.14 17.52 2.86
CA PRO A 206 -14.52 16.19 2.38
C PRO A 206 -14.89 15.32 3.59
N LYS A 207 -16.16 15.30 3.98
CA LYS A 207 -16.67 14.24 4.83
C LYS A 207 -16.43 12.93 4.08
N LYS A 208 -15.65 12.02 4.67
CA LYS A 208 -15.56 10.65 4.17
C LYS A 208 -16.99 10.14 4.01
N THR A 209 -17.38 9.82 2.80
CA THR A 209 -18.73 9.29 2.53
C THR A 209 -18.83 7.94 3.24
N GLU A 210 -19.73 7.82 4.21
CA GLU A 210 -19.96 6.55 4.90
C GLU A 210 -20.49 5.53 3.88
N ILE A 211 -19.74 4.45 3.71
CA ILE A 211 -20.13 3.36 2.81
C ILE A 211 -21.11 2.46 3.58
N THR A 212 -22.37 2.46 3.16
CA THR A 212 -23.41 1.66 3.82
C THR A 212 -23.21 0.17 3.60
N GLU A 213 -23.57 -0.65 4.60
CA GLU A 213 -23.50 -2.12 4.49
C GLU A 213 -24.34 -2.67 3.33
N LYS A 214 -25.48 -2.02 3.03
CA LYS A 214 -26.33 -2.37 1.89
C LYS A 214 -25.60 -2.23 0.56
N LEU A 215 -24.86 -1.13 0.36
CA LEU A 215 -24.07 -0.90 -0.85
C LEU A 215 -23.00 -1.99 -1.02
N ARG A 216 -22.31 -2.36 0.06
CA ARG A 216 -21.31 -3.43 0.03
C ARG A 216 -21.90 -4.79 -0.36
N LEU A 217 -23.09 -5.10 0.15
CA LEU A 217 -23.81 -6.33 -0.22
C LEU A 217 -24.19 -6.34 -1.70
N GLU A 218 -24.62 -5.22 -2.25
CA GLU A 218 -24.93 -5.09 -3.68
C GLU A 218 -23.67 -5.24 -4.53
N ILE A 219 -22.57 -4.58 -4.15
CA ILE A 219 -21.29 -4.73 -4.84
C ILE A 219 -20.81 -6.18 -4.79
N ASN A 220 -20.91 -6.86 -3.65
CA ASN A 220 -20.54 -8.26 -3.55
C ASN A 220 -21.36 -9.16 -4.48
N LYS A 221 -22.65 -8.88 -4.65
CA LYS A 221 -23.51 -9.62 -5.62
C LYS A 221 -23.06 -9.39 -7.07
N VAL A 222 -22.70 -8.14 -7.41
CA VAL A 222 -22.21 -7.80 -8.75
C VAL A 222 -20.84 -8.45 -9.00
N VAL A 223 -19.94 -8.39 -8.04
CA VAL A 223 -18.60 -9.00 -8.14
C VAL A 223 -18.72 -10.52 -8.31
N ASN A 224 -19.53 -11.20 -7.50
CA ASN A 224 -19.76 -12.65 -7.67
C ASN A 224 -20.30 -12.98 -9.06
N ARG A 225 -21.23 -12.18 -9.59
CA ARG A 225 -21.75 -12.35 -10.95
C ARG A 225 -20.63 -12.21 -12.01
N TYR A 226 -19.73 -11.26 -11.85
CA TYR A 226 -18.60 -11.08 -12.78
C TYR A 226 -17.60 -12.23 -12.68
N ILE A 227 -17.39 -12.78 -11.49
CA ILE A 227 -16.55 -13.97 -11.30
C ILE A 227 -17.21 -15.19 -11.97
N ASP A 228 -18.51 -15.39 -11.77
CA ASP A 228 -19.28 -16.50 -12.38
C ASP A 228 -19.31 -16.40 -13.91
N GLN A 229 -19.30 -15.19 -14.47
CA GLN A 229 -19.22 -14.93 -15.91
C GLN A 229 -17.81 -15.04 -16.50
N GLY A 230 -16.79 -15.21 -15.65
CA GLY A 230 -15.39 -15.27 -16.09
C GLY A 230 -14.80 -13.92 -16.55
N VAL A 231 -15.51 -12.81 -16.31
CA VAL A 231 -15.06 -11.43 -16.63
C VAL A 231 -14.07 -10.92 -15.59
N ALA A 232 -14.16 -11.43 -14.36
CA ALA A 232 -13.31 -11.02 -13.27
C ALA A 232 -12.74 -12.22 -12.51
N ASP A 233 -11.47 -12.13 -12.15
CA ASP A 233 -10.78 -13.11 -11.31
C ASP A 233 -10.56 -12.51 -9.91
N LEU A 234 -10.89 -13.27 -8.87
CA LEU A 234 -10.62 -12.88 -7.49
C LEU A 234 -9.14 -13.12 -7.17
N VAL A 235 -8.45 -12.08 -6.68
CA VAL A 235 -7.08 -12.15 -6.20
C VAL A 235 -7.09 -11.93 -4.69
N PRO A 236 -7.17 -13.01 -3.88
CA PRO A 236 -7.13 -12.87 -2.43
C PRO A 236 -5.78 -12.33 -2.00
N GLY A 237 -5.75 -11.18 -1.36
CA GLY A 237 -4.55 -10.55 -0.85
C GLY A 237 -4.29 -10.89 0.61
N VAL A 238 -3.39 -10.13 1.22
CA VAL A 238 -2.93 -10.31 2.60
C VAL A 238 -3.31 -9.10 3.44
N LEU A 239 -4.10 -9.32 4.47
CA LEU A 239 -4.34 -8.36 5.54
C LEU A 239 -3.39 -8.67 6.70
N PHE A 240 -2.45 -7.79 6.96
CA PHE A 240 -1.50 -7.94 8.05
C PHE A 240 -1.85 -6.97 9.19
N ILE A 241 -2.14 -7.50 10.38
CA ILE A 241 -2.44 -6.71 11.57
C ILE A 241 -1.29 -6.86 12.55
N ASP A 242 -0.48 -5.80 12.66
CA ASP A 242 0.64 -5.77 13.60
C ASP A 242 0.19 -5.22 14.98
N GLU A 243 0.96 -5.57 15.99
CA GLU A 243 0.74 -5.11 17.35
C GLU A 243 -0.71 -5.31 17.86
N VAL A 244 -1.26 -6.49 17.59
CA VAL A 244 -2.61 -6.86 18.05
C VAL A 244 -2.79 -6.58 19.56
N ASN A 245 -1.69 -6.60 20.31
CA ASN A 245 -1.65 -6.46 21.77
C ASN A 245 -0.48 -5.58 22.23
N SER A 246 -0.35 -4.34 21.78
CA SER A 246 0.70 -3.42 22.24
C SER A 246 0.23 -2.62 23.46
N PRO A 247 0.93 -2.68 24.61
CA PRO A 247 0.66 -1.76 25.72
C PRO A 247 1.51 -0.50 25.52
N HIS A 248 0.92 0.60 25.15
CA HIS A 248 1.49 1.89 25.52
C HIS A 248 1.20 2.11 27.01
N LEU A 249 2.23 2.03 27.82
CA LEU A 249 2.23 2.60 29.17
C LEU A 249 2.14 4.13 28.97
N ILE A 250 0.94 4.67 29.06
CA ILE A 250 0.79 6.08 29.41
C ILE A 250 1.16 6.13 30.89
N GLN A 251 2.42 6.45 31.18
CA GLN A 251 2.78 6.86 32.53
C GLN A 251 1.93 8.08 32.86
N PRO A 252 1.16 8.06 33.97
CA PRO A 252 0.48 9.26 34.39
C PRO A 252 1.54 10.29 34.74
N LEU A 253 1.45 11.46 34.09
CA LEU A 253 2.24 12.66 34.39
C LEU A 253 1.79 13.23 35.76
N HIS A 254 1.96 12.47 36.82
CA HIS A 254 1.74 12.96 38.18
C HIS A 254 2.94 12.64 39.05
N PRO A 255 3.44 13.64 39.80
CA PRO A 255 4.58 13.46 40.70
C PRO A 255 4.27 12.48 41.83
N PRO A 256 5.28 11.76 42.35
CA PRO A 256 5.11 10.55 43.17
C PRO A 256 4.69 10.77 44.64
N TYR A 257 4.19 11.93 45.06
CA TYR A 257 3.92 12.19 46.49
C TYR A 257 2.45 12.29 46.87
N MET A 258 1.53 11.93 46.04
CA MET A 258 0.14 11.84 46.51
C MET A 258 -0.42 10.46 46.21
N LEU A 259 -0.78 9.77 47.29
CA LEU A 259 -1.65 8.60 47.45
C LEU A 259 -0.96 7.29 47.82
N LYS A 260 -0.86 7.10 49.12
CA LYS A 260 -0.52 5.84 49.78
C LYS A 260 -1.65 4.78 49.79
N ASP A 261 -2.86 5.09 49.34
CA ASP A 261 -4.03 4.21 49.51
C ASP A 261 -4.99 4.12 48.30
N THR A 262 -4.52 4.27 47.09
CA THR A 262 -5.35 3.92 45.91
C THR A 262 -4.88 2.61 45.30
N LYS A 263 -5.71 1.54 45.44
CA LYS A 263 -5.59 0.34 44.60
C LYS A 263 -5.41 0.80 43.15
N LEU A 264 -4.22 0.52 42.56
CA LEU A 264 -3.96 0.78 41.18
C LEU A 264 -5.04 0.03 40.37
N THR A 265 -6.07 0.74 39.96
CA THR A 265 -6.94 0.24 38.90
C THR A 265 -6.07 0.15 37.66
N PRO A 266 -5.95 -1.04 37.03
CA PRO A 266 -5.21 -1.14 35.78
C PRO A 266 -5.82 -0.18 34.77
N GLN A 267 -5.03 0.84 34.37
CA GLN A 267 -5.49 1.81 33.39
C GLN A 267 -5.82 1.07 32.09
N PRO A 268 -6.91 1.41 31.41
CA PRO A 268 -7.30 0.75 30.18
C PRO A 268 -6.20 0.91 29.15
N GLN A 269 -5.66 -0.21 28.67
CA GLN A 269 -4.66 -0.27 27.61
C GLN A 269 -5.32 0.21 26.30
N VAL A 270 -4.93 1.39 25.83
CA VAL A 270 -5.67 2.15 24.80
C VAL A 270 -5.53 1.57 23.39
N HIS A 271 -4.58 0.67 23.12
CA HIS A 271 -4.20 0.28 21.78
C HIS A 271 -4.32 -1.22 21.45
N MET A 272 -5.11 -1.96 22.17
CA MET A 272 -5.36 -3.38 21.88
C MET A 272 -6.68 -3.56 21.14
N LEU A 273 -6.75 -4.55 20.26
CA LEU A 273 -8.02 -4.98 19.68
C LEU A 273 -8.96 -5.41 20.82
N ASP A 274 -10.18 -4.95 20.74
CA ASP A 274 -11.23 -5.32 21.69
C ASP A 274 -12.05 -6.52 21.23
N LEU A 275 -12.90 -7.02 22.10
CA LEU A 275 -13.76 -8.16 21.82
C LEU A 275 -14.65 -7.94 20.60
N GLU A 276 -15.11 -6.71 20.37
CA GLU A 276 -15.94 -6.35 19.23
C GLU A 276 -15.17 -6.53 17.90
N SER A 277 -13.92 -6.06 17.86
CA SER A 277 -13.04 -6.21 16.70
C SER A 277 -12.73 -7.67 16.39
N PHE A 278 -12.50 -8.50 17.43
CA PHE A 278 -12.29 -9.94 17.24
C PHE A 278 -13.54 -10.67 16.77
N THR A 279 -14.71 -10.30 17.28
CA THR A 279 -16.00 -10.86 16.82
C THR A 279 -16.26 -10.51 15.34
N PHE A 280 -15.93 -9.26 14.96
CA PHE A 280 -15.98 -8.84 13.57
C PHE A 280 -15.04 -9.67 12.68
N LEU A 281 -13.79 -9.86 13.08
CA LEU A 281 -12.83 -10.67 12.34
C LEU A 281 -13.28 -12.12 12.19
N ASN A 282 -13.85 -12.71 13.23
CA ASN A 282 -14.42 -14.06 13.18
C ASN A 282 -15.48 -14.19 12.08
N ARG A 283 -16.41 -13.23 12.03
CA ARG A 283 -17.46 -13.20 11.02
C ARG A 283 -16.89 -12.94 9.61
N ALA A 284 -15.91 -12.03 9.50
CA ALA A 284 -15.29 -11.68 8.23
C ALA A 284 -14.51 -12.84 7.60
N LEU A 285 -13.84 -13.68 8.43
CA LEU A 285 -13.13 -14.88 7.98
C LEU A 285 -14.06 -15.96 7.40
N GLU A 286 -15.34 -15.96 7.74
CA GLU A 286 -16.34 -16.89 7.19
C GLU A 286 -16.81 -16.48 5.79
N SER A 287 -16.54 -15.26 5.37
CA SER A 287 -16.94 -14.77 4.04
C SER A 287 -16.20 -15.53 2.92
N PRO A 288 -16.89 -15.87 1.81
CA PRO A 288 -16.23 -16.46 0.64
C PRO A 288 -15.17 -15.51 0.03
N LEU A 289 -15.39 -14.21 0.12
CA LEU A 289 -14.48 -13.15 -0.32
C LEU A 289 -13.55 -12.71 0.83
N SER A 290 -12.83 -13.65 1.46
CA SER A 290 -11.92 -13.35 2.57
C SER A 290 -10.46 -13.34 2.11
N PRO A 291 -9.65 -12.32 2.49
CA PRO A 291 -8.22 -12.33 2.26
C PRO A 291 -7.52 -13.29 3.23
N LEU A 292 -6.23 -13.53 3.03
CA LEU A 292 -5.38 -14.15 4.04
C LEU A 292 -5.13 -13.13 5.16
N VAL A 293 -5.52 -13.46 6.38
CA VAL A 293 -5.32 -12.60 7.55
C VAL A 293 -4.12 -13.09 8.35
N ILE A 294 -3.12 -12.23 8.50
CA ILE A 294 -1.93 -12.50 9.30
C ILE A 294 -1.94 -11.56 10.50
N LEU A 295 -2.02 -12.13 11.68
CA LEU A 295 -1.94 -11.40 12.94
C LEU A 295 -0.53 -11.51 13.51
N ALA A 296 0.01 -10.46 14.10
CA ALA A 296 1.28 -10.49 14.80
C ALA A 296 1.10 -10.12 16.27
N SER A 297 1.61 -10.97 17.17
CA SER A 297 1.59 -10.74 18.61
C SER A 297 2.96 -10.96 19.22
N ASN A 298 3.32 -10.11 20.18
CA ASN A 298 4.53 -10.23 21.00
C ASN A 298 4.22 -10.57 22.47
N ARG A 299 2.96 -10.91 22.76
CA ARG A 299 2.48 -11.21 24.12
C ARG A 299 2.25 -12.69 24.33
N GLY A 300 2.43 -13.11 25.58
CA GLY A 300 2.04 -14.44 26.05
C GLY A 300 0.59 -14.46 26.54
N LEU A 301 0.39 -14.64 27.84
CA LEU A 301 -0.94 -14.60 28.47
C LEU A 301 -1.31 -13.15 28.81
N THR A 302 -2.44 -12.66 28.30
CA THR A 302 -2.95 -11.30 28.58
C THR A 302 -4.48 -11.28 28.65
N HIS A 303 -5.01 -10.24 29.31
CA HIS A 303 -6.46 -10.02 29.36
C HIS A 303 -6.96 -9.40 28.04
N ILE A 304 -8.13 -9.83 27.59
CA ILE A 304 -8.81 -9.28 26.42
C ILE A 304 -9.48 -7.97 26.84
N ARG A 305 -9.31 -6.93 26.05
CA ARG A 305 -9.96 -5.64 26.26
C ARG A 305 -11.48 -5.76 26.07
N GLY A 306 -12.25 -5.14 26.97
CA GLY A 306 -13.72 -5.17 26.93
C GLY A 306 -14.36 -6.35 27.67
N GLY A 307 -13.56 -7.31 28.14
CA GLY A 307 -14.04 -8.43 28.96
C GLY A 307 -13.63 -8.27 30.43
N THR A 308 -14.39 -7.53 31.23
CA THR A 308 -14.04 -7.24 32.65
C THR A 308 -13.94 -8.48 33.54
N ASN A 309 -14.53 -9.61 33.13
CA ASN A 309 -14.58 -10.86 33.93
C ASN A 309 -14.01 -12.07 33.17
N LEU A 310 -13.32 -11.89 32.03
CA LEU A 310 -12.75 -12.99 31.29
C LEU A 310 -11.37 -13.36 31.85
N PRO A 311 -11.04 -14.67 31.93
CA PRO A 311 -9.71 -15.10 32.32
C PRO A 311 -8.67 -14.64 31.29
N PRO A 312 -7.37 -14.55 31.68
CA PRO A 312 -6.32 -14.25 30.72
C PRO A 312 -6.30 -15.27 29.60
N SER A 313 -6.26 -14.79 28.37
CA SER A 313 -6.22 -15.63 27.16
C SER A 313 -4.82 -15.66 26.57
N ALA A 314 -4.50 -16.74 25.84
CA ALA A 314 -3.26 -16.83 25.11
C ALA A 314 -3.22 -15.74 24.03
N HIS A 315 -2.12 -15.03 23.96
CA HIS A 315 -1.90 -13.90 23.04
C HIS A 315 -2.96 -12.79 23.12
N GLY A 316 -3.82 -12.76 24.17
CA GLY A 316 -4.91 -11.79 24.30
C GLY A 316 -5.99 -11.92 23.22
N ILE A 317 -6.11 -13.07 22.59
CA ILE A 317 -7.08 -13.38 21.52
C ILE A 317 -8.16 -14.29 22.11
N PRO A 318 -9.45 -14.07 21.80
CA PRO A 318 -10.53 -14.95 22.21
C PRO A 318 -10.30 -16.40 21.74
N PRO A 319 -10.66 -17.41 22.57
CA PRO A 319 -10.42 -18.82 22.24
C PRO A 319 -11.11 -19.26 20.94
N ASP A 320 -12.29 -18.69 20.65
CA ASP A 320 -13.03 -18.99 19.43
C ASP A 320 -12.29 -18.59 18.14
N LEU A 321 -11.62 -17.44 18.16
CA LEU A 321 -10.77 -17.00 17.06
C LEU A 321 -9.46 -17.78 17.06
N LEU A 322 -8.85 -18.00 18.24
CA LEU A 322 -7.59 -18.72 18.37
C LEU A 322 -7.67 -20.14 17.80
N ALA A 323 -8.80 -20.84 17.99
CA ALA A 323 -9.03 -22.15 17.42
C ALA A 323 -9.07 -22.18 15.88
N ARG A 324 -9.25 -21.05 15.24
CA ARG A 324 -9.28 -20.89 13.77
C ARG A 324 -7.96 -20.43 13.17
N LEU A 325 -7.00 -20.02 14.03
CA LEU A 325 -5.69 -19.50 13.62
C LEU A 325 -4.64 -20.62 13.53
N LEU A 326 -3.83 -20.56 12.49
CA LEU A 326 -2.59 -21.30 12.44
C LEU A 326 -1.52 -20.51 13.21
N ILE A 327 -1.07 -21.04 14.35
CA ILE A 327 -0.08 -20.36 15.20
C ILE A 327 1.32 -20.76 14.75
N VAL A 328 2.11 -19.76 14.33
CA VAL A 328 3.51 -19.93 13.93
C VAL A 328 4.39 -19.21 14.95
N PRO A 329 5.17 -19.95 15.76
CA PRO A 329 6.10 -19.34 16.69
C PRO A 329 7.30 -18.76 15.92
N THR A 330 7.71 -17.55 16.30
CA THR A 330 8.92 -16.90 15.79
C THR A 330 9.97 -16.82 16.89
N HIS A 331 11.18 -17.26 16.59
CA HIS A 331 12.30 -17.29 17.55
C HIS A 331 13.29 -16.16 17.28
N PRO A 332 14.04 -15.71 18.30
CA PRO A 332 15.16 -14.80 18.08
C PRO A 332 16.22 -15.45 17.19
N TYR A 333 16.87 -14.65 16.37
CA TYR A 333 17.89 -15.10 15.43
C TYR A 333 19.20 -15.47 16.13
N ASN A 334 19.84 -16.52 15.64
CA ASN A 334 21.18 -16.94 16.04
C ASN A 334 22.26 -16.01 15.43
N ALA A 335 23.49 -16.00 16.00
CA ALA A 335 24.58 -15.18 15.49
C ALA A 335 24.89 -15.43 13.99
N ALA A 336 24.82 -16.69 13.53
CA ALA A 336 25.01 -17.02 12.12
C ALA A 336 23.93 -16.43 11.21
N GLU A 337 22.68 -16.48 11.65
CA GLU A 337 21.53 -15.90 10.93
C GLU A 337 21.61 -14.37 10.90
N ILE A 338 21.99 -13.73 12.01
CA ILE A 338 22.21 -12.28 12.08
C ILE A 338 23.31 -11.88 11.10
N LYS A 339 24.42 -12.63 11.03
CA LYS A 339 25.50 -12.35 10.06
C LYS A 339 25.00 -12.45 8.62
N GLN A 340 24.14 -13.43 8.31
CA GLN A 340 23.54 -13.54 6.99
C GLN A 340 22.62 -12.35 6.67
N ILE A 341 21.78 -11.92 7.62
CA ILE A 341 20.91 -10.76 7.46
C ILE A 341 21.72 -9.49 7.24
N VAL A 342 22.79 -9.28 8.01
CA VAL A 342 23.73 -8.16 7.84
C VAL A 342 24.35 -8.18 6.44
N ASN A 343 24.82 -9.35 5.96
CA ASN A 343 25.36 -9.48 4.61
C ASN A 343 24.36 -9.15 3.52
N LEU A 344 23.11 -9.61 3.64
CA LEU A 344 22.03 -9.27 2.71
C LEU A 344 21.74 -7.76 2.70
N ARG A 345 21.71 -7.13 3.87
CA ARG A 345 21.49 -5.68 4.01
C ARG A 345 22.62 -4.88 3.38
N VAL A 346 23.87 -5.25 3.67
CA VAL A 346 25.08 -4.66 3.07
C VAL A 346 25.05 -4.75 1.54
N GLY A 347 24.67 -5.92 1.00
CA GLY A 347 24.51 -6.13 -0.44
C GLY A 347 23.41 -5.27 -1.06
N THR A 348 22.25 -5.16 -0.40
CA THR A 348 21.10 -4.37 -0.87
C THR A 348 21.41 -2.87 -0.90
N GLU A 349 22.10 -2.37 0.13
CA GLU A 349 22.48 -0.95 0.25
C GLU A 349 23.79 -0.63 -0.47
N LYS A 350 24.45 -1.64 -1.08
CA LYS A 350 25.74 -1.52 -1.76
C LYS A 350 26.82 -0.88 -0.88
N LEU A 351 26.83 -1.24 0.41
CA LEU A 351 27.83 -0.77 1.36
C LEU A 351 29.11 -1.60 1.21
N VAL A 352 30.27 -0.92 1.38
CA VAL A 352 31.56 -1.59 1.49
C VAL A 352 31.92 -1.69 2.97
N ILE A 353 32.09 -2.90 3.48
CA ILE A 353 32.35 -3.15 4.90
C ILE A 353 33.40 -4.25 5.08
N ASN A 354 34.33 -4.06 6.01
CA ASN A 354 35.35 -5.04 6.37
C ASN A 354 34.71 -6.25 7.11
N GLU A 355 35.24 -7.47 6.93
CA GLU A 355 34.75 -8.67 7.61
C GLU A 355 34.78 -8.54 9.14
N ALA A 356 35.83 -7.96 9.71
CA ALA A 356 35.92 -7.71 11.14
C ALA A 356 34.80 -6.76 11.64
N ALA A 357 34.44 -5.76 10.84
CA ALA A 357 33.33 -4.86 11.16
C ALA A 357 31.97 -5.56 11.08
N LYS A 358 31.79 -6.50 10.13
CA LYS A 358 30.57 -7.33 10.07
C LYS A 358 30.43 -8.22 11.30
N ASP A 359 31.54 -8.81 11.76
CA ASP A 359 31.51 -9.63 12.96
C ASP A 359 31.17 -8.80 14.20
N LYS A 360 31.68 -7.56 14.28
CA LYS A 360 31.33 -6.62 15.35
C LYS A 360 29.86 -6.21 15.33
N VAL A 361 29.32 -5.89 14.15
CA VAL A 361 27.87 -5.59 13.98
C VAL A 361 27.03 -6.80 14.36
N THR A 362 27.47 -8.02 14.02
CA THR A 362 26.78 -9.26 14.41
C THR A 362 26.79 -9.45 15.92
N GLU A 363 27.90 -9.19 16.60
CA GLU A 363 28.00 -9.23 18.06
C GLU A 363 27.02 -8.24 18.72
N LEU A 364 26.94 -7.01 18.20
CA LEU A 364 25.97 -6.01 18.63
C LEU A 364 24.52 -6.49 18.43
N GLY A 365 24.25 -7.17 17.31
CA GLY A 365 22.93 -7.75 17.02
C GLY A 365 22.49 -8.82 18.02
N VAL A 366 23.43 -9.65 18.47
CA VAL A 366 23.18 -10.68 19.50
C VAL A 366 23.01 -10.04 20.88
N ARG A 367 23.88 -9.07 21.22
CA ARG A 367 23.92 -8.44 22.54
C ARG A 367 22.73 -7.51 22.81
N VAL A 368 22.34 -6.72 21.83
CA VAL A 368 21.29 -5.69 21.97
C VAL A 368 20.03 -6.09 21.22
N SER A 369 20.07 -6.04 19.90
CA SER A 369 18.98 -6.48 19.01
C SER A 369 19.41 -6.42 17.54
N LEU A 370 18.78 -7.25 16.69
CA LEU A 370 18.98 -7.18 15.24
C LEU A 370 18.64 -5.79 14.67
N ARG A 371 17.56 -5.15 15.17
CA ARG A 371 17.15 -3.81 14.70
C ARG A 371 18.25 -2.78 14.94
N TYR A 372 18.83 -2.78 16.13
CA TYR A 372 19.92 -1.88 16.49
C TYR A 372 21.17 -2.10 15.60
N ALA A 373 21.55 -3.37 15.39
CA ALA A 373 22.67 -3.71 14.51
C ALA A 373 22.49 -3.20 13.06
N LEU A 374 21.28 -3.35 12.50
CA LEU A 374 20.97 -2.84 11.16
C LEU A 374 20.91 -1.30 11.10
N GLN A 375 20.45 -0.65 12.17
CA GLN A 375 20.39 0.82 12.25
C GLN A 375 21.78 1.46 12.30
N ILE A 376 22.77 0.81 12.92
CA ILE A 376 24.15 1.32 13.00
C ILE A 376 24.86 1.33 11.65
N LEU A 377 24.48 0.49 10.69
CA LEU A 377 25.16 0.40 9.38
C LEU A 377 25.11 1.72 8.60
N ALA A 378 23.98 2.43 8.62
CA ALA A 378 23.84 3.68 7.90
C ALA A 378 24.75 4.81 8.46
N PRO A 379 24.72 5.14 9.77
CA PRO A 379 25.65 6.13 10.32
C PRO A 379 27.12 5.72 10.21
N ALA A 380 27.46 4.42 10.36
CA ALA A 380 28.81 3.93 10.16
C ALA A 380 29.31 4.17 8.72
N SER A 381 28.44 4.04 7.72
CA SER A 381 28.78 4.35 6.33
C SER A 381 29.05 5.85 6.12
N VAL A 382 28.33 6.71 6.85
CA VAL A 382 28.55 8.17 6.81
C VAL A 382 29.88 8.52 7.45
N LEU A 383 30.20 7.95 8.62
CA LEU A 383 31.50 8.17 9.28
C LEU A 383 32.67 7.70 8.40
N ALA A 384 32.56 6.54 7.77
CA ALA A 384 33.58 6.04 6.85
C ALA A 384 33.83 6.99 5.66
N LYS A 385 32.77 7.60 5.12
CA LYS A 385 32.86 8.60 4.04
C LYS A 385 33.49 9.91 4.53
N VAL A 386 33.08 10.41 5.70
CA VAL A 386 33.63 11.63 6.31
C VAL A 386 35.11 11.45 6.69
N GLY A 387 35.48 10.25 7.12
CA GLY A 387 36.89 9.90 7.41
C GLY A 387 37.80 9.82 6.18
N GLY A 388 37.30 10.15 4.99
CA GLY A 388 38.11 10.28 3.76
C GLY A 388 38.69 8.98 3.20
N ARG A 389 38.14 7.82 3.59
CA ARG A 389 38.60 6.52 3.09
C ARG A 389 38.12 6.29 1.65
N GLN A 390 39.05 5.86 0.80
CA GLN A 390 38.77 5.52 -0.59
C GLN A 390 37.72 4.41 -0.63
N GLY A 391 36.56 4.68 -1.26
CA GLY A 391 35.45 3.74 -1.37
C GLY A 391 34.48 3.72 -0.19
N GLY A 392 34.68 4.46 0.90
CA GLY A 392 33.82 4.52 2.08
C GLY A 392 33.69 3.18 2.81
N GLU A 393 34.78 2.40 2.89
CA GLU A 393 34.81 1.11 3.58
C GLU A 393 34.63 1.30 5.09
N ILE A 394 33.58 0.64 5.62
CA ILE A 394 33.27 0.67 7.05
C ILE A 394 34.27 -0.21 7.82
N SER A 395 34.96 0.37 8.78
CA SER A 395 35.89 -0.31 9.67
C SER A 395 35.26 -0.61 11.04
N VAL A 396 35.97 -1.38 11.85
CA VAL A 396 35.58 -1.66 13.25
C VAL A 396 35.50 -0.38 14.07
N GLN A 397 36.41 0.57 13.84
CA GLN A 397 36.43 1.86 14.53
C GLN A 397 35.18 2.68 14.28
N ASP A 398 34.67 2.72 13.03
CA ASP A 398 33.41 3.43 12.71
C ASP A 398 32.20 2.83 13.42
N VAL A 399 32.18 1.51 13.56
CA VAL A 399 31.11 0.80 14.29
C VAL A 399 31.19 1.09 15.78
N GLU A 400 32.39 1.11 16.38
CA GLU A 400 32.59 1.43 17.80
C GLU A 400 32.27 2.90 18.11
N GLU A 401 32.64 3.82 17.23
CA GLU A 401 32.28 5.22 17.33
C GLU A 401 30.76 5.40 17.25
N CYS A 402 30.09 4.73 16.31
CA CYS A 402 28.63 4.72 16.24
C CYS A 402 28.00 4.13 17.50
N GLU A 403 28.55 3.05 18.06
CA GLU A 403 28.06 2.46 19.30
C GLU A 403 28.18 3.42 20.50
N SER A 404 29.19 4.28 20.52
CA SER A 404 29.37 5.31 21.55
C SER A 404 28.40 6.49 21.38
N LEU A 405 28.12 6.89 20.14
CA LEU A 405 27.25 8.02 19.82
C LEU A 405 25.75 7.66 19.92
N PHE A 406 25.38 6.44 19.50
CA PHE A 406 23.98 5.98 19.46
C PHE A 406 23.74 4.95 20.56
N LEU A 407 23.16 5.42 21.67
CA LEU A 407 22.85 4.56 22.81
C LEU A 407 21.72 3.58 22.47
N ASP A 408 21.84 2.34 22.95
CA ASP A 408 20.71 1.40 22.94
C ASP A 408 19.63 1.81 23.97
N ALA A 409 18.42 1.24 23.81
CA ALA A 409 17.30 1.57 24.69
C ALA A 409 17.61 1.31 26.19
N GLY A 410 18.40 0.27 26.49
CA GLY A 410 18.76 -0.06 27.87
C GLY A 410 19.75 0.93 28.48
N ARG A 411 20.76 1.34 27.72
CA ARG A 411 21.74 2.36 28.17
C ARG A 411 21.08 3.73 28.26
N SER A 412 20.22 4.09 27.31
CA SER A 412 19.47 5.35 27.34
C SER A 412 18.57 5.46 28.56
N ALA A 413 17.83 4.38 28.90
CA ALA A 413 16.98 4.37 30.06
C ALA A 413 17.73 4.48 31.40
N LYS A 414 18.91 3.82 31.50
CA LYS A 414 19.78 3.94 32.69
C LYS A 414 20.32 5.34 32.84
N GLY A 415 20.79 5.97 31.74
CA GLY A 415 21.31 7.33 31.78
C GLY A 415 20.27 8.37 32.23
N LEU A 416 18.99 8.19 31.85
CA LEU A 416 17.90 9.06 32.33
C LEU A 416 17.59 8.82 33.81
N GLY A 417 17.62 7.56 34.29
CA GLY A 417 17.39 7.25 35.70
C GLY A 417 18.52 7.77 36.62
N GLU A 418 19.74 7.87 36.14
CA GLU A 418 20.85 8.49 36.84
C GLU A 418 20.76 10.03 36.83
N ALA A 419 20.21 10.63 35.78
CA ALA A 419 20.03 12.07 35.65
C ALA A 419 18.90 12.60 36.57
N ASP A 420 17.86 11.82 36.83
CA ASP A 420 16.79 12.17 37.78
C ASP A 420 17.29 12.34 39.22
N GLY A 421 18.46 11.74 39.56
CA GLY A 421 19.16 11.97 40.83
C GLY A 421 19.85 13.35 40.96
N TYR A 422 20.00 14.09 39.85
CA TYR A 422 20.63 15.42 39.82
C TYR A 422 19.60 16.58 39.75
N ILE A 423 18.31 16.29 39.59
CA ILE A 423 17.21 17.28 39.48
C ILE A 423 16.34 17.29 40.73
N ALA A 424 16.82 16.71 41.84
CA ALA A 424 16.16 16.73 43.15
C ALA A 424 16.69 17.89 44.04
#